data_b31eb5752296e8522b061a34c8b33e50
#
_entry.id   b31eb5752296e8522b061a34c8b33e50
#
_cell.length_a   1.000
_cell.length_b   1.000
_cell.length_c   1.000
_cell.angle_alpha   90.00
_cell.angle_beta   90.00
_cell.angle_gamma   90.00
#
_symmetry.space_group_name_H-M   'P 1'
#
loop_
_entity.id
_entity.type
_entity.pdbx_description
1 polymer ?
#
loop_
_entity_poly.entity_id
_entity_poly.type
_entity_poly.pdbx_seq_one_letter_code
_entity_poly.pdbx_strand_id
1 'polypeptide(L)'
;MVNIVLLEQKLGKVGYTSNLADGMIATVIEEKLNKLLGRLEVFVLIDHLTTGTPSRAIIRDFIARLYGVDPQLVIVKEILSEFGRGRSKAHVHIYESFERLRILEPKHILRRHGIQV
;
A
#
# COMPACT_ATOMS: atom_id res chain seq x y z
N MET A 1 7.44 -3.55 19.94
CA MET A 1 6.21 -3.86 19.19
C MET A 1 5.59 -2.58 18.67
N VAL A 2 5.42 -2.48 17.38
CA VAL A 2 4.66 -1.37 16.79
C VAL A 2 3.20 -1.56 17.21
N ASN A 3 2.56 -0.53 17.73
CA ASN A 3 1.18 -0.63 18.15
C ASN A 3 0.29 0.29 17.30
N ILE A 4 -1.01 0.14 17.47
CA ILE A 4 -1.99 0.87 16.67
C ILE A 4 -1.86 2.39 16.83
N VAL A 5 -1.35 2.85 17.97
CA VAL A 5 -1.15 4.29 18.20
C VAL A 5 -0.13 4.86 17.22
N LEU A 6 0.92 4.11 16.91
CA LEU A 6 1.91 4.54 15.93
C LEU A 6 1.30 4.64 14.53
N LEU A 7 0.39 3.73 14.19
CA LEU A 7 -0.31 3.81 12.91
C LEU A 7 -1.25 5.02 12.87
N GLU A 8 -1.92 5.32 13.98
CA GLU A 8 -2.77 6.52 14.06
C GLU A 8 -1.96 7.80 13.77
N GLN A 9 -0.75 7.88 14.29
CA GLN A 9 0.10 9.05 14.09
C GLN A 9 0.55 9.21 12.64
N LYS A 10 0.46 8.16 11.84
CA LYS A 10 0.85 8.19 10.43
C LYS A 10 -0.27 8.58 9.49
N LEU A 11 -1.48 8.78 9.99
CA LEU A 11 -2.62 9.26 9.19
C LEU A 11 -2.39 10.69 8.71
N GLY A 12 -3.20 11.13 7.76
CA GLY A 12 -3.16 12.50 7.26
C GLY A 12 -2.41 12.67 5.95
N LYS A 13 -2.22 11.59 5.20
CA LYS A 13 -1.53 11.63 3.91
C LYS A 13 -2.48 11.77 2.71
N VAL A 14 -3.79 11.84 2.95
CA VAL A 14 -4.79 11.99 1.88
C VAL A 14 -4.51 13.27 1.09
N GLY A 15 -4.49 13.15 -0.23
CA GLY A 15 -4.16 14.26 -1.12
C GLY A 15 -2.69 14.37 -1.48
N TYR A 16 -1.82 13.63 -0.81
CA TYR A 16 -0.40 13.62 -1.12
C TYR A 16 -0.18 13.02 -2.52
N THR A 17 0.60 13.72 -3.34
CA THR A 17 0.91 13.32 -4.71
C THR A 17 2.41 13.25 -4.91
N SER A 18 2.89 12.21 -5.56
CA SER A 18 4.31 12.01 -5.82
C SER A 18 4.53 11.20 -7.09
N ASN A 19 5.71 11.35 -7.68
CA ASN A 19 6.13 10.51 -8.78
C ASN A 19 6.62 9.17 -8.25
N LEU A 20 6.11 8.05 -8.81
CA LEU A 20 6.56 6.70 -8.47
C LEU A 20 7.77 6.29 -9.32
N ALA A 21 7.65 6.55 -10.62
CA ALA A 21 8.62 6.20 -11.63
C ALA A 21 8.35 7.09 -12.85
N ASP A 22 9.13 6.95 -13.90
CA ASP A 22 8.94 7.74 -15.11
C ASP A 22 7.52 7.61 -15.65
N GLY A 23 6.80 8.72 -15.68
CA GLY A 23 5.44 8.77 -16.22
C GLY A 23 4.36 8.26 -15.27
N MET A 24 4.69 7.91 -14.03
CA MET A 24 3.71 7.46 -13.05
C MET A 24 3.56 8.48 -11.92
N ILE A 25 2.32 8.87 -11.64
CA ILE A 25 2.00 9.80 -10.55
C ILE A 25 1.03 9.11 -9.60
N ALA A 26 1.40 9.04 -8.32
CA ALA A 26 0.57 8.41 -7.29
C ALA A 26 -0.03 9.47 -6.38
N THR A 27 -1.31 9.32 -6.07
CA THR A 27 -2.04 10.19 -5.16
C THR A 27 -2.76 9.34 -4.12
N VAL A 28 -2.57 9.64 -2.85
CA VAL A 28 -3.30 8.98 -1.77
C VAL A 28 -4.70 9.56 -1.73
N ILE A 29 -5.71 8.72 -1.98
CA ILE A 29 -7.09 9.17 -2.06
C ILE A 29 -7.93 8.86 -0.83
N GLU A 30 -7.54 7.82 -0.07
CA GLU A 30 -8.29 7.44 1.13
C GLU A 30 -7.39 6.71 2.10
N GLU A 31 -7.63 6.94 3.39
CA GLU A 31 -6.97 6.23 4.49
C GLU A 31 -8.04 5.72 5.45
N LYS A 32 -7.86 4.51 5.96
CA LYS A 32 -8.81 3.92 6.90
C LYS A 32 -8.05 3.10 7.93
N LEU A 33 -8.14 3.51 9.20
CA LEU A 33 -7.50 2.80 10.29
C LEU A 33 -8.44 1.70 10.81
N ASN A 34 -7.97 0.46 10.75
CA ASN A 34 -8.70 -0.67 11.30
C ASN A 34 -8.02 -1.13 12.59
N LYS A 35 -8.53 -0.63 13.72
CA LYS A 35 -7.94 -0.92 15.03
C LYS A 35 -8.10 -2.38 15.44
N LEU A 36 -9.19 -2.99 15.03
CA LEU A 36 -9.48 -4.38 15.38
C LEU A 36 -8.48 -5.33 14.74
N LEU A 37 -8.13 -5.08 13.49
CA LEU A 37 -7.18 -5.91 12.75
C LEU A 37 -5.73 -5.43 12.89
N GLY A 38 -5.51 -4.28 13.51
CA GLY A 38 -4.16 -3.74 13.70
C GLY A 38 -3.50 -3.31 12.39
N ARG A 39 -4.26 -2.68 11.49
CA ARG A 39 -3.73 -2.25 10.20
C ARG A 39 -4.32 -0.93 9.73
N LEU A 40 -3.54 -0.23 8.93
CA LEU A 40 -3.97 0.96 8.22
C LEU A 40 -4.22 0.55 6.76
N GLU A 41 -5.40 0.86 6.24
CA GLU A 41 -5.78 0.59 4.86
C GLU A 41 -5.66 1.87 4.06
N VAL A 42 -4.90 1.84 2.97
CA VAL A 42 -4.61 3.01 2.15
C VAL A 42 -5.05 2.73 0.72
N PHE A 43 -5.73 3.69 0.12
CA PHE A 43 -6.11 3.62 -1.30
C PHE A 43 -5.32 4.68 -2.06
N VAL A 44 -4.65 4.24 -3.12
CA VAL A 44 -3.79 5.10 -3.94
C VAL A 44 -4.26 5.06 -5.37
N LEU A 45 -4.42 6.22 -5.99
CA LEU A 45 -4.71 6.34 -7.41
C LEU A 45 -3.39 6.59 -8.13
N ILE A 46 -3.12 5.80 -9.18
CA ILE A 46 -1.89 5.90 -9.93
C ILE A 46 -2.19 6.20 -11.39
N ASP A 47 -1.69 7.34 -11.87
CA ASP A 47 -1.76 7.72 -13.27
C ASP A 47 -0.51 7.18 -13.98
N HIS A 48 -0.70 6.36 -15.02
CA HIS A 48 0.38 5.77 -15.79
C HIS A 48 0.08 5.82 -17.30
N LEU A 49 -0.25 7.02 -17.79
CA LEU A 49 -0.71 7.21 -19.17
C LEU A 49 0.27 6.71 -20.24
N THR A 50 1.56 6.79 -19.95
CA THR A 50 2.60 6.42 -20.92
C THR A 50 3.32 5.13 -20.59
N THR A 51 2.94 4.46 -19.50
CA THR A 51 3.60 3.25 -19.04
C THR A 51 2.56 2.17 -18.74
N GLY A 52 3.03 0.93 -18.54
CA GLY A 52 2.15 -0.16 -18.11
C GLY A 52 1.73 -0.03 -16.66
N THR A 53 0.87 -0.96 -16.22
CA THR A 53 0.43 -1.02 -14.83
C THR A 53 1.63 -1.11 -13.88
N PRO A 54 1.65 -0.32 -12.80
CA PRO A 54 2.76 -0.34 -11.85
C PRO A 54 2.90 -1.70 -11.16
N SER A 55 4.12 -2.07 -10.84
CA SER A 55 4.39 -3.30 -10.11
C SER A 55 4.06 -3.13 -8.62
N ARG A 56 3.80 -4.25 -7.95
CA ARG A 56 3.59 -4.24 -6.49
C ARG A 56 4.79 -3.70 -5.74
N ALA A 57 6.00 -4.03 -6.23
CA ALA A 57 7.23 -3.58 -5.58
C ALA A 57 7.34 -2.05 -5.57
N ILE A 58 7.02 -1.40 -6.67
CA ILE A 58 7.07 0.06 -6.78
C ILE A 58 6.09 0.71 -5.80
N ILE A 59 4.86 0.21 -5.76
CA ILE A 59 3.82 0.73 -4.86
C ILE A 59 4.20 0.50 -3.40
N ARG A 60 4.70 -0.68 -3.08
CA ARG A 60 5.14 -1.04 -1.73
C ARG A 60 6.23 -0.10 -1.23
N ASP A 61 7.24 0.16 -2.06
CA ASP A 61 8.34 1.06 -1.70
C ASP A 61 7.85 2.49 -1.50
N PHE A 62 6.97 2.95 -2.37
CA PHE A 62 6.39 4.29 -2.26
C PHE A 62 5.66 4.45 -0.92
N ILE A 63 4.77 3.52 -0.60
CA ILE A 63 3.99 3.57 0.64
C ILE A 63 4.88 3.46 1.87
N ALA A 64 5.88 2.56 1.84
CA ALA A 64 6.80 2.39 2.96
C ALA A 64 7.56 3.69 3.25
N ARG A 65 8.02 4.38 2.21
CA ARG A 65 8.72 5.65 2.37
C ARG A 65 7.80 6.78 2.81
N LEU A 66 6.61 6.85 2.24
CA LEU A 66 5.64 7.90 2.57
C LEU A 66 5.21 7.83 4.03
N TYR A 67 4.91 6.63 4.52
CA TYR A 67 4.45 6.43 5.88
C TYR A 67 5.58 6.16 6.88
N GLY A 68 6.81 6.02 6.40
CA GLY A 68 7.96 5.78 7.28
C GLY A 68 7.89 4.46 8.02
N VAL A 69 7.46 3.39 7.32
CA VAL A 69 7.36 2.06 7.89
C VAL A 69 8.27 1.08 7.15
N ASP A 70 8.54 -0.07 7.78
CA ASP A 70 9.31 -1.13 7.14
C ASP A 70 8.50 -1.70 5.96
N PRO A 71 9.11 -1.85 4.77
CA PRO A 71 8.42 -2.44 3.63
C PRO A 71 7.84 -3.83 3.90
N GLN A 72 8.41 -4.58 4.85
CA GLN A 72 7.88 -5.89 5.23
C GLN A 72 6.50 -5.83 5.87
N LEU A 73 6.11 -4.67 6.38
CA LEU A 73 4.78 -4.46 6.98
C LEU A 73 3.75 -3.98 5.97
N VAL A 74 4.16 -3.71 4.73
CA VAL A 74 3.30 -3.18 3.68
C VAL A 74 2.91 -4.29 2.73
N ILE A 75 1.61 -4.48 2.54
CA ILE A 75 1.05 -5.47 1.62
C ILE A 75 0.21 -4.75 0.58
N VAL A 76 0.55 -4.91 -0.69
CA VAL A 76 -0.27 -4.43 -1.80
C VAL A 76 -1.34 -5.49 -2.05
N LYS A 77 -2.56 -5.23 -1.58
CA LYS A 77 -3.65 -6.20 -1.61
C LYS A 77 -4.13 -6.46 -3.02
N GLU A 78 -4.39 -5.39 -3.77
CA GLU A 78 -4.80 -5.50 -5.16
C GLU A 78 -4.49 -4.22 -5.92
N ILE A 79 -4.39 -4.35 -7.23
CA ILE A 79 -4.23 -3.23 -8.16
C ILE A 79 -5.32 -3.39 -9.22
N LEU A 80 -6.27 -2.46 -9.26
CA LEU A 80 -7.36 -2.47 -10.22
C LEU A 80 -7.09 -1.42 -11.29
N SER A 81 -6.92 -1.86 -12.53
CA SER A 81 -6.68 -0.96 -13.65
C SER A 81 -8.01 -0.54 -14.27
N GLU A 82 -8.17 0.77 -14.50
CA GLU A 82 -9.32 1.28 -15.24
C GLU A 82 -9.06 1.13 -16.74
N PHE A 83 -9.98 0.47 -17.38
CA PHE A 83 -9.87 0.15 -18.80
C PHE A 83 -9.80 1.42 -19.67
N GLY A 84 -8.73 1.55 -20.46
CA GLY A 84 -8.59 2.63 -21.43
C GLY A 84 -8.24 4.00 -20.87
N ARG A 85 -7.96 4.12 -19.58
CA ARG A 85 -7.68 5.43 -18.97
C ARG A 85 -6.26 5.62 -18.46
N GLY A 86 -5.43 4.60 -18.51
CA GLY A 86 -4.07 4.69 -17.98
C GLY A 86 -4.03 4.99 -16.50
N ARG A 87 -5.00 4.50 -15.74
CA ARG A 87 -5.11 4.68 -14.30
C ARG A 87 -5.27 3.35 -13.61
N SER A 88 -4.73 3.27 -12.38
CA SER A 88 -4.92 2.11 -11.52
C SER A 88 -5.21 2.58 -10.11
N LYS A 89 -6.03 1.81 -9.41
CA LYS A 89 -6.31 2.03 -7.99
C LYS A 89 -5.67 0.90 -7.22
N ALA A 90 -4.78 1.23 -6.29
CA ALA A 90 -4.12 0.25 -5.44
C ALA A 90 -4.72 0.27 -4.05
N HIS A 91 -4.99 -0.92 -3.51
CA HIS A 91 -5.42 -1.10 -2.13
C HIS A 91 -4.26 -1.69 -1.35
N VAL A 92 -3.79 -0.96 -0.35
CA VAL A 92 -2.58 -1.30 0.39
C VAL A 92 -2.90 -1.41 1.88
N HIS A 93 -2.36 -2.44 2.53
CA HIS A 93 -2.46 -2.62 3.97
C HIS A 93 -1.11 -2.37 4.61
N ILE A 94 -1.08 -1.60 5.70
CA ILE A 94 0.10 -1.40 6.52
C ILE A 94 -0.22 -1.98 7.90
N TYR A 95 0.53 -3.00 8.32
CA TYR A 95 0.26 -3.68 9.58
C TYR A 95 1.09 -3.13 10.73
N GLU A 96 0.56 -3.26 11.95
CA GLU A 96 1.29 -2.86 13.15
C GLU A 96 2.44 -3.81 13.48
N SER A 97 2.32 -5.10 13.07
CA SER A 97 3.34 -6.10 13.31
C SER A 97 3.35 -7.14 12.21
N PHE A 98 4.51 -7.79 12.04
CA PHE A 98 4.69 -8.85 11.06
C PHE A 98 3.84 -10.08 11.39
N GLU A 99 3.66 -10.37 12.68
CA GLU A 99 2.82 -11.49 13.12
C GLU A 99 1.36 -11.32 12.70
N ARG A 100 0.81 -10.11 12.87
CA ARG A 100 -0.55 -9.80 12.43
C ARG A 100 -0.70 -9.96 10.93
N LEU A 101 0.28 -9.48 10.20
CA LEU A 101 0.30 -9.57 8.73
C LEU A 101 0.24 -11.03 8.29
N ARG A 102 1.06 -11.91 8.88
CA ARG A 102 1.11 -13.31 8.50
C ARG A 102 -0.19 -14.05 8.82
N ILE A 103 -0.86 -13.67 9.89
CA ILE A 103 -2.12 -14.30 10.31
C ILE A 103 -3.29 -13.84 9.45
N LEU A 104 -3.35 -12.55 9.13
CA LEU A 104 -4.53 -11.95 8.51
C LEU A 104 -4.52 -11.97 6.97
N GLU A 105 -3.34 -11.99 6.34
CA GLU A 105 -3.28 -11.99 4.88
C GLU A 105 -3.30 -13.42 4.32
N PRO A 106 -3.98 -13.62 3.17
CA PRO A 106 -3.99 -14.93 2.54
C PRO A 106 -2.59 -15.36 2.11
N LYS A 107 -2.35 -16.66 2.13
CA LYS A 107 -1.03 -17.22 1.78
C LYS A 107 -0.55 -16.81 0.39
N HIS A 108 -1.45 -16.75 -0.58
CA HIS A 108 -1.07 -16.37 -1.95
C HIS A 108 -0.59 -14.92 -2.04
N ILE A 109 -1.15 -14.03 -1.22
CA ILE A 109 -0.71 -12.64 -1.14
C ILE A 109 0.67 -12.57 -0.49
N LEU A 110 0.89 -13.32 0.58
CA LEU A 110 2.18 -13.37 1.25
C LEU A 110 3.28 -13.84 0.30
N ARG A 111 3.01 -14.87 -0.48
CA ARG A 111 3.97 -15.39 -1.47
C ARG A 111 4.32 -14.36 -2.53
N ARG A 112 3.35 -13.57 -2.98
CA ARG A 112 3.59 -12.50 -3.96
C ARG A 112 4.54 -11.43 -3.43
N HIS A 113 4.59 -11.27 -2.11
CA HIS A 113 5.47 -10.30 -1.47
C HIS A 113 6.78 -10.93 -0.99
N GLY A 114 7.05 -12.18 -1.39
CA GLY A 114 8.28 -12.87 -1.03
C GLY A 114 8.34 -13.33 0.42
N ILE A 115 7.20 -13.39 1.10
CA ILE A 115 7.11 -13.83 2.49
C ILE A 115 6.90 -15.35 2.51
N GLN A 116 7.70 -16.03 3.29
CA GLN A 116 7.56 -17.48 3.45
C GLN A 116 6.33 -17.82 4.29
N VAL A 117 5.65 -18.84 3.86
CA VAL A 117 4.37 -19.25 4.48
C VAL A 117 4.54 -20.61 5.15
#